data_d7072ae1752c34e25a394b8b7b9268c8
#
_entry.id   d7072ae1752c34e25a394b8b7b9268c8
#
_cell.length_a   1.000
_cell.length_b   1.000
_cell.length_c   1.000
_cell.angle_alpha   90.00
_cell.angle_beta   90.00
_cell.angle_gamma   90.00
#
_symmetry.space_group_name_H-M   'P 1'
#
loop_
_entity.id
_entity.type
_entity.pdbx_description
1 polymer ?
#
loop_
_entity_poly.entity_id
_entity_poly.type
_entity_poly.pdbx_seq_one_letter_code
_entity_poly.pdbx_strand_id
1 'polypeptide(L)'
;MQLLSTHPVKKLDLGFHGNLFGGKLLSWIDAAVAAYAMECCHSKNMITIALDECVFKKPAKEGQLVKIYAELTKVGNTSTTFKVEARAYNVFRGDEALLLQTNMTFVRVDDEGTPISISEQVKRQYKTPESKL
;
A
#
# COMPACT_ATOMS: atom_id res chain seq x y z
N MET A 1 -3.27 -10.06 5.94
CA MET A 1 -2.65 -8.77 5.59
C MET A 1 -1.84 -8.24 6.76
N GLN A 2 -0.73 -7.61 6.45
CA GLN A 2 0.14 -7.02 7.48
C GLN A 2 -0.20 -5.55 7.66
N LEU A 3 -0.28 -5.10 8.92
CA LEU A 3 -0.43 -3.69 9.22
C LEU A 3 0.91 -2.99 8.97
N LEU A 4 0.91 -1.97 8.11
CA LEU A 4 2.12 -1.25 7.74
C LEU A 4 2.28 0.06 8.50
N SER A 5 1.18 0.81 8.67
CA SER A 5 1.25 2.11 9.32
C SER A 5 -0.10 2.52 9.86
N THR A 6 -0.08 3.44 10.82
CA THR A 6 -1.29 3.99 11.46
C THR A 6 -1.14 5.50 11.51
N HIS A 7 -2.18 6.20 11.08
CA HIS A 7 -2.18 7.66 10.98
C HIS A 7 -3.40 8.26 11.64
N PRO A 8 -3.24 9.03 12.72
CA PRO A 8 -4.37 9.80 13.24
C PRO A 8 -4.80 10.85 12.19
N VAL A 9 -6.10 10.96 11.97
CA VAL A 9 -6.63 11.98 11.08
C VAL A 9 -6.72 13.29 11.85
N LYS A 10 -5.91 14.25 11.46
CA LYS A 10 -5.83 15.56 12.09
C LYS A 10 -6.64 16.58 11.28
N LYS A 11 -6.95 17.70 11.91
CA LYS A 11 -7.70 18.77 11.26
C LYS A 11 -7.05 19.21 9.94
N LEU A 12 -5.71 19.28 9.90
CA LEU A 12 -4.98 19.69 8.71
C LEU A 12 -5.03 18.66 7.57
N ASP A 13 -5.48 17.44 7.86
CA ASP A 13 -5.60 16.38 6.86
C ASP A 13 -6.94 16.42 6.12
N LEU A 14 -7.85 17.29 6.54
CA LEU A 14 -9.20 17.33 5.98
C LEU A 14 -9.24 18.16 4.71
N GLY A 15 -10.08 17.72 3.76
CA GLY A 15 -10.39 18.49 2.58
C GLY A 15 -11.51 19.50 2.86
N PHE A 16 -11.90 20.26 1.84
CA PHE A 16 -12.92 21.30 1.99
C PHE A 16 -14.29 20.73 2.39
N HIS A 17 -14.53 19.43 2.14
CA HIS A 17 -15.79 18.76 2.51
C HIS A 17 -15.80 18.28 3.97
N GLY A 18 -14.72 18.53 4.73
CA GLY A 18 -14.68 18.16 6.15
C GLY A 18 -14.27 16.74 6.46
N ASN A 19 -13.93 15.93 5.45
CA ASN A 19 -13.42 14.56 5.61
C ASN A 19 -11.96 14.51 5.19
N LEU A 20 -11.29 13.41 5.53
CA LEU A 20 -9.90 13.20 5.12
C LEU A 20 -9.77 13.43 3.60
N PHE A 21 -8.81 14.26 3.22
CA PHE A 21 -8.54 14.55 1.81
C PHE A 21 -8.03 13.28 1.12
N GLY A 22 -8.65 12.94 -0.04
CA GLY A 22 -8.31 11.71 -0.76
C GLY A 22 -6.85 11.63 -1.17
N GLY A 23 -6.28 12.75 -1.63
CA GLY A 23 -4.87 12.79 -1.98
C GLY A 23 -3.95 12.54 -0.80
N LYS A 24 -4.36 12.97 0.40
CA LYS A 24 -3.60 12.69 1.63
C LYS A 24 -3.61 11.20 1.94
N LEU A 25 -4.77 10.58 1.85
CA LEU A 25 -4.89 9.13 2.05
C LEU A 25 -4.03 8.38 1.06
N LEU A 26 -4.07 8.74 -0.21
CA LEU A 26 -3.25 8.10 -1.24
C LEU A 26 -1.76 8.27 -0.97
N SER A 27 -1.34 9.45 -0.46
CA SER A 27 0.07 9.66 -0.14
C SER A 27 0.53 8.77 1.02
N TRP A 28 -0.31 8.58 2.04
CA TRP A 28 -0.01 7.66 3.14
C TRP A 28 0.12 6.22 2.64
N ILE A 29 -0.81 5.81 1.78
CA ILE A 29 -0.81 4.47 1.19
C ILE A 29 0.46 4.27 0.37
N ASP A 30 0.77 5.19 -0.52
CA ASP A 30 1.92 5.05 -1.41
C ASP A 30 3.23 4.96 -0.63
N ALA A 31 3.40 5.82 0.38
CA ALA A 31 4.61 5.80 1.21
C ALA A 31 4.75 4.48 1.98
N ALA A 32 3.67 3.99 2.58
CA ALA A 32 3.70 2.77 3.38
C ALA A 32 3.97 1.53 2.53
N VAL A 33 3.27 1.41 1.40
CA VAL A 33 3.40 0.22 0.55
C VAL A 33 4.73 0.24 -0.22
N ALA A 34 5.20 1.43 -0.63
CA ALA A 34 6.52 1.54 -1.26
C ALA A 34 7.62 1.07 -0.31
N ALA A 35 7.55 1.48 0.96
CA ALA A 35 8.51 1.03 1.97
C ALA A 35 8.45 -0.49 2.15
N TYR A 36 7.26 -1.04 2.18
CA TYR A 36 7.08 -2.48 2.31
C TYR A 36 7.64 -3.22 1.07
N ALA A 37 7.42 -2.68 -0.12
CA ALA A 37 7.99 -3.25 -1.35
C ALA A 37 9.51 -3.25 -1.31
N MET A 38 10.12 -2.17 -0.81
CA MET A 38 11.57 -2.11 -0.63
C MET A 38 12.07 -3.20 0.33
N GLU A 39 11.35 -3.41 1.43
CA GLU A 39 11.69 -4.46 2.39
C GLU A 39 11.55 -5.84 1.77
N CYS A 40 10.45 -6.11 1.10
CA CYS A 40 10.19 -7.41 0.49
C CYS A 40 11.23 -7.76 -0.58
N CYS A 41 11.64 -6.78 -1.37
CA CYS A 41 12.51 -7.00 -2.51
C CYS A 41 13.98 -6.72 -2.23
N HIS A 42 14.31 -6.28 -1.02
CA HIS A 42 15.68 -5.89 -0.64
C HIS A 42 16.28 -4.92 -1.65
N SER A 43 15.47 -3.93 -2.06
CA SER A 43 15.85 -2.94 -3.06
C SER A 43 15.27 -1.59 -2.69
N LYS A 44 16.10 -0.55 -2.70
CA LYS A 44 15.62 0.81 -2.45
C LYS A 44 14.95 1.46 -3.66
N ASN A 45 15.13 0.89 -4.84
CA ASN A 45 14.65 1.48 -6.09
C ASN A 45 13.39 0.77 -6.58
N MET A 46 12.35 0.81 -5.77
CA MET A 46 11.03 0.27 -6.12
C MET A 46 10.11 1.44 -6.45
N ILE A 47 9.57 1.47 -7.66
CA ILE A 47 8.74 2.57 -8.15
C ILE A 47 7.30 2.10 -8.34
N THR A 48 6.35 2.88 -7.84
CA THR A 48 4.91 2.64 -8.05
C THR A 48 4.58 2.92 -9.52
N ILE A 49 4.01 1.92 -10.21
CA ILE A 49 3.62 2.08 -11.61
C ILE A 49 2.12 1.98 -11.83
N ALA A 50 1.36 1.42 -10.91
CA ALA A 50 -0.07 1.27 -11.11
C ALA A 50 -0.81 1.12 -9.78
N LEU A 51 -2.02 1.67 -9.75
CA LEU A 51 -3.04 1.39 -8.75
C LEU A 51 -4.27 0.92 -9.52
N ASP A 52 -4.69 -0.33 -9.29
CA ASP A 52 -5.84 -0.92 -9.99
C ASP A 52 -7.07 -0.90 -9.12
N GLU A 53 -8.21 -0.56 -9.73
CA GLU A 53 -9.50 -0.63 -9.06
C GLU A 53 -9.49 0.12 -7.72
N CYS A 54 -8.95 1.33 -7.75
CA CYS A 54 -8.88 2.16 -6.55
C CYS A 54 -10.24 2.82 -6.32
N VAL A 55 -10.97 2.31 -5.33
CA VAL A 55 -12.33 2.78 -5.03
C VAL A 55 -12.37 3.28 -3.59
N PHE A 56 -12.81 4.53 -3.43
CA PHE A 56 -13.08 5.12 -2.12
C PHE A 56 -14.47 4.66 -1.67
N LYS A 57 -14.54 3.90 -0.60
CA LYS A 57 -15.80 3.31 -0.15
C LYS A 57 -16.50 4.12 0.92
N LYS A 58 -15.71 4.78 1.78
CA LYS A 58 -16.24 5.59 2.87
C LYS A 58 -15.28 6.75 3.16
N PRO A 59 -15.80 7.87 3.68
CA PRO A 59 -14.93 8.97 4.13
C PRO A 59 -14.33 8.63 5.50
N ALA A 60 -13.15 9.15 5.77
CA ALA A 60 -12.56 9.13 7.10
C ALA A 60 -12.71 10.50 7.75
N LYS A 61 -12.93 10.51 9.06
CA LYS A 61 -13.24 11.71 9.82
C LYS A 61 -12.12 12.04 10.80
N GLU A 62 -12.03 13.30 11.18
CA GLU A 62 -11.10 13.75 12.20
C GLU A 62 -11.23 12.91 13.45
N GLY A 63 -10.10 12.51 14.03
CA GLY A 63 -10.06 11.72 15.26
C GLY A 63 -10.05 10.22 15.05
N GLN A 64 -10.36 9.75 13.84
CA GLN A 64 -10.20 8.32 13.52
C GLN A 64 -8.73 8.01 13.22
N LEU A 65 -8.36 6.75 13.35
CA LEU A 65 -7.04 6.27 12.94
C LEU A 65 -7.17 5.58 11.61
N VAL A 66 -6.36 6.00 10.64
CA VAL A 66 -6.29 5.28 9.35
C VAL A 66 -5.18 4.26 9.44
N LYS A 67 -5.54 3.00 9.21
CA LYS A 67 -4.59 1.88 9.23
C LYS A 67 -4.41 1.35 7.82
N ILE A 68 -3.16 1.25 7.39
CA ILE A 68 -2.80 0.78 6.07
C ILE A 68 -2.31 -0.65 6.18
N TYR A 69 -2.96 -1.55 5.43
CA TYR A 69 -2.62 -2.98 5.39
C TYR A 69 -2.23 -3.37 3.98
N ALA A 70 -1.32 -4.30 3.86
CA ALA A 70 -0.96 -4.85 2.56
C ALA A 70 -0.50 -6.29 2.67
N GLU A 71 -0.60 -7.01 1.55
CA GLU A 71 0.00 -8.32 1.40
C GLU A 71 0.55 -8.46 -0.01
N LEU A 72 1.70 -9.11 -0.11
CA LEU A 72 2.32 -9.39 -1.39
C LEU A 72 1.54 -10.53 -2.05
N THR A 73 1.02 -10.28 -3.26
CA THR A 73 0.20 -11.26 -3.98
C THR A 73 0.90 -11.86 -5.18
N LYS A 74 1.89 -11.17 -5.74
CA LYS A 74 2.56 -11.65 -6.95
C LYS A 74 3.95 -11.08 -7.06
N VAL A 75 4.92 -11.93 -7.44
CA VAL A 75 6.28 -11.49 -7.79
C VAL A 75 6.51 -11.90 -9.23
N GLY A 76 6.66 -10.91 -10.11
CA GLY A 76 7.02 -11.12 -11.51
C GLY A 76 8.53 -11.02 -11.72
N ASN A 77 8.95 -10.85 -12.97
CA ASN A 77 10.37 -10.71 -13.27
C ASN A 77 10.95 -9.41 -12.74
N THR A 78 10.30 -8.28 -13.04
CA THR A 78 10.76 -6.94 -12.61
C THR A 78 9.79 -6.28 -11.65
N SER A 79 8.62 -6.88 -11.40
CA SER A 79 7.54 -6.24 -10.66
C SER A 79 7.04 -7.06 -9.50
N THR A 80 6.41 -6.38 -8.54
CA THR A 80 5.67 -6.98 -7.45
C THR A 80 4.30 -6.34 -7.35
N THR A 81 3.28 -7.13 -6.99
CA THR A 81 1.92 -6.64 -6.82
C THR A 81 1.46 -6.91 -5.40
N PHE A 82 0.79 -5.92 -4.83
CA PHE A 82 0.29 -5.97 -3.46
C PHE A 82 -1.20 -5.71 -3.44
N LYS A 83 -1.92 -6.46 -2.63
CA LYS A 83 -3.29 -6.11 -2.27
C LYS A 83 -3.21 -5.16 -1.08
N VAL A 84 -3.93 -4.04 -1.16
CA VAL A 84 -3.82 -2.95 -0.19
C VAL A 84 -5.20 -2.57 0.31
N GLU A 85 -5.32 -2.39 1.63
CA GLU A 85 -6.52 -1.86 2.25
C GLU A 85 -6.18 -0.73 3.19
N ALA A 86 -6.98 0.32 3.14
CA ALA A 86 -6.96 1.37 4.15
C ALA A 86 -8.25 1.28 4.94
N ARG A 87 -8.15 1.27 6.27
CA ARG A 87 -9.29 1.13 7.17
C ARG A 87 -9.30 2.27 8.18
N ALA A 88 -10.51 2.72 8.53
CA ALA A 88 -10.69 3.71 9.60
C ALA A 88 -11.00 2.96 10.88
N TYR A 89 -10.19 3.18 11.90
CA TYR A 89 -10.35 2.59 13.22
C TYR A 89 -11.01 3.61 14.14
N ASN A 90 -12.14 3.22 14.75
CA ASN A 90 -12.83 4.06 15.71
C ASN A 90 -12.28 3.74 17.10
N VAL A 91 -11.62 4.71 17.73
CA VAL A 91 -10.94 4.49 19.01
C VAL A 91 -11.90 4.24 20.16
N PHE A 92 -13.15 4.70 20.04
CA PHE A 92 -14.15 4.51 21.12
C PHE A 92 -14.79 3.14 21.07
N ARG A 93 -15.07 2.62 19.85
CA ARG A 93 -15.71 1.32 19.68
C ARG A 93 -14.73 0.19 19.43
N GLY A 94 -13.54 0.50 18.93
CA GLY A 94 -12.53 -0.52 18.61
C GLY A 94 -12.80 -1.28 17.32
N ASP A 95 -13.70 -0.78 16.47
CA ASP A 95 -13.99 -1.43 15.20
C ASP A 95 -13.34 -0.69 14.03
N GLU A 96 -13.25 -1.38 12.90
CA GLU A 96 -12.65 -0.86 11.67
C GLU A 96 -13.67 -0.86 10.54
N ALA A 97 -13.58 0.13 9.66
CA ALA A 97 -14.38 0.20 8.44
C ALA A 97 -13.46 0.38 7.25
N LEU A 98 -13.74 -0.34 6.17
CA LEU A 98 -12.93 -0.25 4.95
C LEU A 98 -13.15 1.10 4.28
N LEU A 99 -12.07 1.86 4.10
CA LEU A 99 -12.08 3.16 3.41
C LEU A 99 -11.79 2.99 1.93
N LEU A 100 -10.82 2.17 1.61
CA LEU A 100 -10.30 2.05 0.26
C LEU A 100 -9.61 0.69 0.11
N GLN A 101 -9.76 0.13 -1.08
CA GLN A 101 -9.10 -1.11 -1.48
C GLN A 101 -8.53 -0.92 -2.86
N THR A 102 -7.30 -1.42 -3.07
CA THR A 102 -6.65 -1.33 -4.38
C THR A 102 -5.59 -2.42 -4.51
N ASN A 103 -5.12 -2.62 -5.71
CA ASN A 103 -3.92 -3.41 -5.98
C ASN A 103 -2.85 -2.45 -6.48
N MET A 104 -1.66 -2.54 -5.91
CA MET A 104 -0.55 -1.67 -6.28
C MET A 104 0.57 -2.52 -6.88
N THR A 105 1.12 -2.04 -7.98
CA THR A 105 2.24 -2.70 -8.65
C THR A 105 3.46 -1.80 -8.60
N PHE A 106 4.59 -2.39 -8.22
CA PHE A 106 5.89 -1.71 -8.15
C PHE A 106 6.85 -2.41 -9.10
N VAL A 107 7.78 -1.64 -9.67
CA VAL A 107 8.83 -2.16 -10.54
C VAL A 107 10.17 -1.82 -9.92
N ARG A 108 11.07 -2.81 -9.92
CA ARG A 108 12.46 -2.57 -9.54
C ARG A 108 13.19 -1.91 -10.69
N VAL A 109 13.91 -0.84 -10.41
CA VAL A 109 14.66 -0.09 -11.42
C VAL A 109 16.11 0.11 -10.97
N ASP A 110 16.99 0.38 -11.94
CA ASP A 110 18.35 0.79 -11.66
C ASP A 110 18.41 2.30 -11.38
N ASP A 111 19.60 2.83 -11.21
CA ASP A 111 19.77 4.24 -10.87
C ASP A 111 19.36 5.18 -12.00
N GLU A 112 19.26 4.68 -13.23
CA GLU A 112 18.78 5.45 -14.38
C GLU A 112 17.29 5.29 -14.63
N GLY A 113 16.60 4.49 -13.79
CA GLY A 113 15.16 4.27 -13.94
C GLY A 113 14.79 3.15 -14.88
N THR A 114 15.75 2.36 -15.34
CA THR A 114 15.48 1.23 -16.23
C THR A 114 15.05 0.00 -15.41
N PRO A 115 13.96 -0.70 -15.80
CA PRO A 115 13.53 -1.89 -15.08
C PRO A 115 14.62 -2.97 -15.06
N ILE A 116 14.84 -3.55 -13.87
CA ILE A 116 15.77 -4.67 -13.69
C ILE A 116 15.09 -5.79 -12.92
N SER A 117 15.61 -6.99 -13.09
CA SER A 117 15.01 -8.18 -12.47
C SER A 117 15.08 -8.13 -10.96
N ILE A 118 14.01 -8.59 -10.32
CA ILE A 118 13.99 -8.87 -8.91
C ILE A 118 14.90 -10.06 -8.67
N SER A 119 15.62 -10.07 -7.54
CA SER A 119 16.60 -11.13 -7.27
C SER A 119 15.94 -12.50 -7.24
N GLU A 120 16.70 -13.51 -7.67
CA GLU A 120 16.22 -14.89 -7.65
C GLU A 120 15.90 -15.35 -6.22
N GLN A 121 16.66 -14.87 -5.24
CA GLN A 121 16.42 -15.19 -3.83
C GLN A 121 15.04 -14.71 -3.40
N VAL A 122 14.67 -13.49 -3.76
CA VAL A 122 13.36 -12.93 -3.43
C VAL A 122 12.26 -13.71 -4.16
N LYS A 123 12.44 -14.00 -5.44
CA LYS A 123 11.48 -14.77 -6.21
C LYS A 123 11.21 -16.13 -5.56
N ARG A 124 12.25 -16.82 -5.07
CA ARG A 124 12.12 -18.09 -4.39
C ARG A 124 11.41 -17.94 -3.04
N GLN A 125 11.74 -16.90 -2.30
CA GLN A 125 11.18 -16.66 -0.96
C GLN A 125 9.65 -16.52 -1.00
N TYR A 126 9.13 -15.86 -2.04
CA TYR A 126 7.70 -15.58 -2.16
C TYR A 126 6.97 -16.52 -3.10
N LYS A 127 7.65 -17.55 -3.59
CA LYS A 127 7.02 -18.54 -4.44
C LYS A 127 6.31 -19.57 -3.56
N THR A 128 5.01 -19.73 -3.82
CA THR A 128 4.20 -20.73 -3.13
C THR A 128 3.67 -21.75 -4.13
N PRO A 129 3.18 -22.93 -3.66
CA PRO A 129 2.59 -23.89 -4.58
C PRO A 129 1.45 -23.32 -5.41
N GLU A 130 0.67 -22.41 -4.86
CA GLU A 130 -0.43 -21.76 -5.57
C GLU A 130 0.04 -20.71 -6.56
N SER A 131 1.13 -20.04 -6.25
CA SER A 131 1.59 -18.93 -7.10
C SER A 131 2.38 -19.42 -8.31
N LYS A 132 3.16 -20.44 -8.23
CA LYS A 132 3.93 -21.07 -9.31
C LYS A 132 4.19 -20.14 -10.51
N LEU A 133 4.61 -18.97 -10.18
CA LEU A 133 4.79 -17.87 -11.13
C LEU A 133 6.05 -18.02 -11.95
#